data_12856cd97c71568f4eb3386cbbbde232
#
_entry.id   12856cd97c71568f4eb3386cbbbde232
#
_cell.length_a   1.000
_cell.length_b   1.000
_cell.length_c   1.000
_cell.angle_alpha   90.00
_cell.angle_beta   90.00
_cell.angle_gamma   90.00
#
_symmetry.space_group_name_H-M   'P 1'
#
loop_
_entity.id
_entity.type
_entity.pdbx_description
1 polymer ?
#
loop_
_entity_poly.entity_id
_entity_poly.type
_entity_poly.pdbx_seq_one_letter_code
_entity_poly.pdbx_strand_id
1 'polypeptide(L)'
;GMEYMQERGLLKINKDIMDRYNFRSKVDFKVADWLTFGNNTSALYYTYKRPSSFYSWLFNRINDTNTLMTVKNPDGSWTKEGAELIGSLSEGEAQTTELSLQSQFTMTLALIKNVLSIKADATARLGNRETEQWDSDMNIPYKQGPNLADEYLGWVDMAQLAKERDYYTSVNAYIDFTKSFGKHQVSALAGFNQEYNSHRYMRGEREELISSSLPSVELATGSARVREDNYEW
;
A
#
# COMPACT_ATOMS: atom_id res chain seq x y z
N GLY A 1 -15.15 -16.56 1.21
CA GLY A 1 -15.64 -15.50 0.31
C GLY A 1 -14.52 -14.95 -0.55
N MET A 2 -14.86 -14.53 -1.73
CA MET A 2 -13.98 -13.82 -2.67
C MET A 2 -14.68 -12.54 -3.09
N GLU A 3 -13.91 -11.48 -3.25
CA GLU A 3 -14.38 -10.17 -3.68
C GLU A 3 -13.37 -9.58 -4.65
N TYR A 4 -13.86 -8.99 -5.71
CA TYR A 4 -13.10 -8.18 -6.65
C TYR A 4 -13.70 -6.78 -6.68
N MET A 5 -12.83 -5.77 -6.66
CA MET A 5 -13.19 -4.38 -6.77
C MET A 5 -12.24 -3.69 -7.74
N GLN A 6 -12.79 -2.91 -8.65
CA GLN A 6 -12.03 -1.99 -9.49
C GLN A 6 -12.49 -0.57 -9.20
N GLU A 7 -11.56 0.30 -8.91
CA GLU A 7 -11.80 1.74 -8.81
C GLU A 7 -11.07 2.46 -9.93
N ARG A 8 -11.75 3.42 -10.52
CA ARG A 8 -11.19 4.35 -11.50
C ARG A 8 -11.31 5.74 -10.93
N GLY A 9 -10.19 6.43 -10.83
CA GLY A 9 -10.17 7.77 -10.29
C GLY A 9 -10.78 8.82 -11.22
N LEU A 10 -10.77 10.03 -10.75
CA LEU A 10 -11.42 11.18 -11.42
C LEU A 10 -10.56 11.79 -12.53
N LEU A 11 -9.29 11.40 -12.65
CA LEU A 11 -8.39 11.94 -13.66
C LEU A 11 -8.84 11.53 -15.05
N LYS A 12 -8.99 12.51 -15.93
CA LYS A 12 -9.28 12.28 -17.36
C LYS A 12 -8.03 12.01 -18.18
N ILE A 13 -6.88 12.51 -17.71
CA ILE A 13 -5.59 12.39 -18.36
C ILE A 13 -4.77 11.40 -17.53
N ASN A 14 -4.22 10.38 -18.17
CA ASN A 14 -3.41 9.33 -17.54
C ASN A 14 -4.09 8.77 -16.27
N LYS A 15 -5.11 7.95 -16.50
CA LYS A 15 -6.05 7.48 -15.48
C LYS A 15 -5.37 6.79 -14.31
N ASP A 16 -5.87 7.07 -13.12
CA ASP A 16 -5.59 6.28 -11.93
C ASP A 16 -6.59 5.11 -11.83
N ILE A 17 -6.07 3.92 -11.68
CA ILE A 17 -6.84 2.66 -11.64
C ILE A 17 -6.33 1.80 -10.52
N MET A 18 -7.24 1.32 -9.69
CA MET A 18 -6.96 0.34 -8.65
C MET A 18 -7.79 -0.92 -8.89
N ASP A 19 -7.11 -2.06 -8.95
CA ASP A 19 -7.72 -3.38 -8.94
C ASP A 19 -7.40 -4.08 -7.62
N ARG A 20 -8.42 -4.59 -6.93
CA ARG A 20 -8.29 -5.21 -5.62
C ARG A 20 -9.01 -6.55 -5.58
N TYR A 21 -8.30 -7.56 -5.10
CA TYR A 21 -8.81 -8.92 -4.89
C TYR A 21 -8.71 -9.26 -3.40
N ASN A 22 -9.83 -9.63 -2.80
CA ASN A 22 -9.89 -10.11 -1.42
C ASN A 22 -10.32 -11.56 -1.41
N PHE A 23 -9.64 -12.35 -0.60
CA PHE A 23 -10.04 -13.71 -0.27
C PHE A 23 -10.15 -13.85 1.24
N ARG A 24 -11.20 -14.50 1.72
CA ARG A 24 -11.36 -14.85 3.13
C ARG A 24 -11.96 -16.23 3.28
N SER A 25 -11.32 -17.04 4.14
CA SER A 25 -11.78 -18.34 4.57
C SER A 25 -11.84 -18.40 6.08
N LYS A 26 -12.95 -18.87 6.63
CA LYS A 26 -13.09 -19.18 8.04
C LYS A 26 -13.65 -20.59 8.17
N VAL A 27 -12.97 -21.42 8.93
CA VAL A 27 -13.35 -22.82 9.17
C VAL A 27 -13.15 -23.11 10.66
N ASP A 28 -14.19 -23.66 11.28
CA ASP A 28 -14.13 -24.15 12.66
C ASP A 28 -14.47 -25.64 12.63
N PHE A 29 -13.61 -26.46 13.22
CA PHE A 29 -13.87 -27.88 13.36
C PHE A 29 -13.92 -28.32 14.80
N LYS A 30 -14.99 -28.94 15.16
CA LYS A 30 -15.13 -29.63 16.43
C LYS A 30 -14.56 -31.03 16.29
N VAL A 31 -13.34 -31.24 16.82
CA VAL A 31 -12.67 -32.56 16.78
C VAL A 31 -13.28 -33.50 17.80
N ALA A 32 -13.62 -32.98 18.97
CA ALA A 32 -14.26 -33.68 20.07
C ALA A 32 -15.09 -32.68 20.88
N ASP A 33 -15.92 -33.16 21.82
CA ASP A 33 -16.71 -32.27 22.69
C ASP A 33 -15.85 -31.35 23.55
N TRP A 34 -14.62 -31.73 23.78
CA TRP A 34 -13.64 -30.99 24.59
C TRP A 34 -12.60 -30.25 23.74
N LEU A 35 -12.57 -30.42 22.38
CA LEU A 35 -11.54 -29.84 21.51
C LEU A 35 -12.14 -29.23 20.24
N THR A 36 -11.92 -27.95 20.07
CA THR A 36 -12.28 -27.21 18.85
C THR A 36 -11.06 -26.50 18.28
N PHE A 37 -10.86 -26.60 16.97
CA PHE A 37 -9.88 -25.82 16.21
C PHE A 37 -10.61 -24.88 15.26
N GLY A 38 -10.03 -23.71 15.06
CA GLY A 38 -10.47 -22.76 14.06
C GLY A 38 -9.30 -22.26 13.21
N ASN A 39 -9.60 -21.91 11.97
CA ASN A 39 -8.69 -21.20 11.09
C ASN A 39 -9.44 -20.06 10.42
N ASN A 40 -8.82 -18.87 10.43
CA ASN A 40 -9.30 -17.70 9.73
C ASN A 40 -8.15 -17.16 8.87
N THR A 41 -8.24 -17.36 7.56
CA THR A 41 -7.24 -16.94 6.60
C THR A 41 -7.81 -15.87 5.69
N SER A 42 -7.05 -14.81 5.48
CA SER A 42 -7.36 -13.75 4.51
C SER A 42 -6.16 -13.46 3.62
N ALA A 43 -6.44 -13.17 2.38
CA ALA A 43 -5.47 -12.70 1.40
C ALA A 43 -6.01 -11.45 0.73
N LEU A 44 -5.14 -10.47 0.57
CA LEU A 44 -5.37 -9.24 -0.19
C LEU A 44 -4.30 -9.17 -1.27
N TYR A 45 -4.73 -8.94 -2.48
CA TYR A 45 -3.85 -8.54 -3.58
C TYR A 45 -4.45 -7.30 -4.23
N TYR A 46 -3.65 -6.23 -4.39
CA TYR A 46 -4.07 -5.09 -5.16
C TYR A 46 -2.94 -4.54 -6.03
N THR A 47 -3.33 -3.91 -7.12
CA THR A 47 -2.48 -3.08 -7.96
C THR A 47 -3.09 -1.69 -8.04
N TYR A 48 -2.27 -0.67 -7.90
CA TYR A 48 -2.68 0.72 -8.06
C TYR A 48 -1.73 1.43 -9.02
N LYS A 49 -2.28 1.89 -10.12
CA LYS A 49 -1.59 2.57 -11.20
C LYS A 49 -2.06 4.02 -11.28
N ARG A 50 -1.15 4.96 -11.31
CA ARG A 50 -1.44 6.40 -11.32
C ARG A 50 -0.34 7.18 -12.03
N PRO A 51 -0.59 8.45 -12.44
CA PRO A 51 0.49 9.34 -12.84
C PRO A 51 1.51 9.51 -11.70
N SER A 52 2.79 9.60 -12.03
CA SER A 52 3.85 9.82 -11.01
C SER A 52 3.67 11.14 -10.26
N SER A 53 3.21 12.18 -10.94
CA SER A 53 2.94 13.51 -10.39
C SER A 53 1.63 13.61 -9.57
N PHE A 54 0.82 12.52 -9.50
CA PHE A 54 -0.44 12.51 -8.75
C PHE A 54 -0.19 12.31 -7.26
N TYR A 55 0.16 13.39 -6.56
CA TYR A 55 0.42 13.43 -5.12
C TYR A 55 0.06 14.80 -4.51
N SER A 56 0.30 15.00 -3.24
CA SER A 56 -0.10 16.20 -2.48
C SER A 56 0.33 17.53 -3.12
N TRP A 57 1.49 17.55 -3.80
CA TRP A 57 1.97 18.75 -4.51
C TRP A 57 0.98 19.21 -5.60
N LEU A 58 0.42 18.28 -6.40
CA LEU A 58 -0.54 18.62 -7.44
C LEU A 58 -1.79 19.30 -6.86
N PHE A 59 -2.30 18.77 -5.74
CA PHE A 59 -3.47 19.38 -5.08
C PHE A 59 -3.14 20.75 -4.49
N ASN A 60 -1.97 20.93 -3.93
CA ASN A 60 -1.53 22.23 -3.46
C ASN A 60 -1.42 23.23 -4.62
N ARG A 61 -0.82 22.83 -5.75
CA ARG A 61 -0.72 23.69 -6.94
C ARG A 61 -2.08 24.05 -7.53
N ILE A 62 -3.03 23.12 -7.55
CA ILE A 62 -4.43 23.42 -7.98
C ILE A 62 -5.05 24.48 -7.08
N ASN A 63 -4.85 24.41 -5.78
CA ASN A 63 -5.37 25.40 -4.84
C ASN A 63 -4.68 26.76 -4.96
N ASP A 64 -3.39 26.79 -5.28
CA ASP A 64 -2.60 28.01 -5.43
C ASP A 64 -2.78 28.69 -6.80
N THR A 65 -3.36 27.97 -7.78
CA THR A 65 -3.56 28.48 -9.12
C THR A 65 -4.71 29.48 -9.16
N ASN A 66 -4.44 30.67 -9.70
CA ASN A 66 -5.47 31.68 -9.86
C ASN A 66 -6.53 31.23 -10.88
N THR A 67 -7.79 31.40 -10.53
CA THR A 67 -8.95 31.03 -11.37
C THR A 67 -9.02 31.76 -12.73
N LEU A 68 -8.30 32.87 -12.89
CA LEU A 68 -8.19 33.61 -14.15
C LEU A 68 -7.11 33.07 -15.11
N MET A 69 -6.26 32.12 -14.63
CA MET A 69 -5.25 31.51 -15.47
C MET A 69 -5.85 30.47 -16.41
N THR A 70 -5.48 30.57 -17.68
CA THR A 70 -5.93 29.62 -18.70
C THR A 70 -4.97 28.46 -18.79
N VAL A 71 -5.50 27.25 -19.07
CA VAL A 71 -4.70 26.03 -19.25
C VAL A 71 -3.93 26.08 -20.59
N LYS A 72 -4.52 26.68 -21.58
CA LYS A 72 -3.96 26.81 -22.94
C LYS A 72 -4.06 28.23 -23.46
N ASN A 73 -3.10 28.62 -24.27
CA ASN A 73 -3.14 29.80 -25.10
C ASN A 73 -4.16 29.65 -26.25
N PRO A 74 -4.59 30.75 -26.89
CA PRO A 74 -5.49 30.70 -28.05
C PRO A 74 -4.96 29.90 -29.24
N ASP A 75 -3.63 29.76 -29.38
CA ASP A 75 -2.98 28.95 -30.39
C ASP A 75 -2.91 27.45 -30.07
N GLY A 76 -3.45 27.05 -28.91
CA GLY A 76 -3.48 25.64 -28.45
C GLY A 76 -2.24 25.19 -27.68
N SER A 77 -1.18 26.04 -27.60
CA SER A 77 -0.01 25.75 -26.78
C SER A 77 -0.35 25.79 -25.29
N TRP A 78 0.43 25.10 -24.47
CA TRP A 78 0.28 25.17 -23.01
C TRP A 78 0.66 26.56 -22.51
N THR A 79 -0.05 27.06 -21.50
CA THR A 79 0.47 28.08 -20.61
C THR A 79 1.42 27.39 -19.61
N LYS A 80 2.20 28.15 -18.86
CA LYS A 80 3.09 27.58 -17.83
C LYS A 80 2.28 26.78 -16.80
N GLU A 81 1.21 27.33 -16.30
CA GLU A 81 0.32 26.68 -15.34
C GLU A 81 -0.35 25.45 -15.91
N GLY A 82 -0.77 25.50 -17.16
CA GLY A 82 -1.32 24.35 -17.87
C GLY A 82 -0.32 23.21 -18.03
N ALA A 83 0.91 23.54 -18.37
CA ALA A 83 2.00 22.56 -18.46
C ALA A 83 2.32 21.94 -17.09
N GLU A 84 2.44 22.77 -16.05
CA GLU A 84 2.72 22.31 -14.68
C GLU A 84 1.62 21.41 -14.11
N LEU A 85 0.34 21.75 -14.31
CA LEU A 85 -0.79 21.05 -13.68
C LEU A 85 -1.30 19.88 -14.51
N ILE A 86 -1.44 20.07 -15.80
CA ILE A 86 -2.09 19.11 -16.68
C ILE A 86 -1.05 18.32 -17.51
N GLY A 87 -0.05 19.02 -18.04
CA GLY A 87 1.02 18.41 -18.81
C GLY A 87 1.78 17.39 -17.97
N SER A 88 2.12 17.72 -16.73
CA SER A 88 2.84 16.82 -15.82
C SER A 88 2.08 15.51 -15.51
N LEU A 89 0.77 15.50 -15.62
CA LEU A 89 -0.04 14.27 -15.44
C LEU A 89 0.10 13.27 -16.60
N SER A 90 0.53 13.72 -17.79
CA SER A 90 0.72 12.87 -18.94
C SER A 90 2.08 12.17 -18.97
N GLU A 91 3.01 12.64 -18.15
CA GLU A 91 4.40 12.20 -18.14
C GLU A 91 4.72 11.44 -16.84
N GLY A 92 5.16 10.19 -17.02
CA GLY A 92 5.51 9.34 -15.90
C GLY A 92 4.34 8.55 -15.29
N GLU A 93 4.70 7.46 -14.64
CA GLU A 93 3.76 6.52 -14.04
C GLU A 93 4.30 6.02 -12.70
N ALA A 94 3.41 5.76 -11.77
CA ALA A 94 3.69 5.02 -10.56
C ALA A 94 2.74 3.84 -10.44
N GLN A 95 3.29 2.65 -10.23
CA GLN A 95 2.53 1.43 -10.00
C GLN A 95 2.90 0.86 -8.63
N THR A 96 1.90 0.63 -7.80
CA THR A 96 2.05 -0.07 -6.51
C THR A 96 1.36 -1.41 -6.60
N THR A 97 2.06 -2.47 -6.23
CA THR A 97 1.52 -3.83 -6.08
C THR A 97 1.68 -4.26 -4.63
N GLU A 98 0.63 -4.78 -4.02
CA GLU A 98 0.68 -5.30 -2.66
C GLU A 98 0.03 -6.68 -2.58
N LEU A 99 0.73 -7.59 -1.90
CA LEU A 99 0.21 -8.87 -1.47
C LEU A 99 0.28 -8.94 0.06
N SER A 100 -0.87 -9.12 0.70
CA SER A 100 -0.96 -9.32 2.15
C SER A 100 -1.66 -10.65 2.44
N LEU A 101 -1.01 -11.49 3.22
CA LEU A 101 -1.53 -12.78 3.67
C LEU A 101 -1.59 -12.79 5.19
N GLN A 102 -2.72 -13.17 5.75
CA GLN A 102 -2.87 -13.36 7.19
C GLN A 102 -3.58 -14.67 7.46
N SER A 103 -3.05 -15.44 8.41
CA SER A 103 -3.71 -16.65 8.90
C SER A 103 -3.68 -16.66 10.43
N GLN A 104 -4.83 -16.93 11.02
CA GLN A 104 -5.00 -17.12 12.45
C GLN A 104 -5.52 -18.53 12.71
N PHE A 105 -4.82 -19.25 13.55
CA PHE A 105 -5.23 -20.54 14.08
C PHE A 105 -5.70 -20.33 15.50
N THR A 106 -6.82 -20.94 15.84
CA THR A 106 -7.40 -20.91 17.20
C THR A 106 -7.60 -22.31 17.72
N MET A 107 -7.39 -22.51 19.00
CA MET A 107 -7.66 -23.77 19.70
C MET A 107 -8.44 -23.47 20.98
N THR A 108 -9.47 -24.24 21.23
CA THR A 108 -10.19 -24.24 22.50
C THR A 108 -10.25 -25.66 23.05
N LEU A 109 -9.70 -25.82 24.26
CA LEU A 109 -9.64 -27.09 24.99
C LEU A 109 -10.46 -26.96 26.27
N ALA A 110 -11.59 -27.65 26.35
CA ALA A 110 -12.41 -27.71 27.55
C ALA A 110 -11.96 -28.87 28.45
N LEU A 111 -11.07 -28.57 29.42
CA LEU A 111 -10.55 -29.57 30.36
C LEU A 111 -11.64 -30.07 31.32
N ILE A 112 -12.47 -29.16 31.84
CA ILE A 112 -13.63 -29.47 32.65
C ILE A 112 -14.77 -28.65 32.09
N LYS A 113 -15.81 -29.32 31.62
CA LYS A 113 -16.97 -28.70 30.98
C LYS A 113 -17.54 -27.58 31.87
N ASN A 114 -17.65 -26.38 31.31
CA ASN A 114 -18.18 -25.18 31.96
C ASN A 114 -17.41 -24.71 33.22
N VAL A 115 -16.20 -25.22 33.49
CA VAL A 115 -15.40 -24.87 34.65
C VAL A 115 -13.99 -24.43 34.25
N LEU A 116 -13.29 -25.21 33.43
CA LEU A 116 -11.89 -24.95 33.09
C LEU A 116 -11.66 -25.15 31.62
N SER A 117 -11.17 -24.11 30.94
CA SER A 117 -10.77 -24.17 29.55
C SER A 117 -9.40 -23.55 29.31
N ILE A 118 -8.69 -24.07 28.32
CA ILE A 118 -7.49 -23.45 27.74
C ILE A 118 -7.87 -22.98 26.35
N LYS A 119 -7.54 -21.76 26.04
CA LYS A 119 -7.69 -21.17 24.70
C LYS A 119 -6.33 -20.68 24.25
N ALA A 120 -6.02 -20.93 23.00
CA ALA A 120 -4.81 -20.44 22.37
C ALA A 120 -5.10 -19.97 20.96
N ASP A 121 -4.41 -18.96 20.53
CA ASP A 121 -4.39 -18.54 19.14
C ASP A 121 -2.97 -18.17 18.68
N ALA A 122 -2.71 -18.43 17.42
CA ALA A 122 -1.47 -18.03 16.76
C ALA A 122 -1.83 -17.33 15.44
N THR A 123 -1.31 -16.14 15.25
CA THR A 123 -1.51 -15.34 14.03
C THR A 123 -0.16 -15.13 13.34
N ALA A 124 -0.16 -15.30 12.02
CA ALA A 124 0.95 -14.90 11.17
C ALA A 124 0.42 -13.98 10.06
N ARG A 125 1.11 -12.86 9.82
CA ARG A 125 0.83 -11.93 8.71
C ARG A 125 2.10 -11.65 7.95
N LEU A 126 2.02 -11.71 6.63
CA LEU A 126 3.06 -11.34 5.69
C LEU A 126 2.49 -10.29 4.74
N GLY A 127 3.14 -9.13 4.68
CA GLY A 127 2.87 -8.06 3.72
C GLY A 127 4.09 -7.87 2.81
N ASN A 128 3.86 -7.80 1.51
CA ASN A 128 4.87 -7.40 0.54
C ASN A 128 4.25 -6.30 -0.32
N ARG A 129 4.89 -5.13 -0.33
CA ARG A 129 4.54 -4.01 -1.19
C ARG A 129 5.71 -3.65 -2.07
N GLU A 130 5.45 -3.50 -3.34
CA GLU A 130 6.41 -3.03 -4.33
C GLU A 130 5.83 -1.80 -5.03
N THR A 131 6.64 -0.75 -5.14
CA THR A 131 6.26 0.47 -5.86
C THR A 131 7.34 0.75 -6.88
N GLU A 132 6.95 0.73 -8.15
CA GLU A 132 7.74 1.19 -9.27
C GLU A 132 7.22 2.55 -9.68
N GLN A 133 8.10 3.51 -9.83
CA GLN A 133 7.78 4.85 -10.31
C GLN A 133 8.84 5.31 -11.30
N TRP A 134 8.40 5.98 -12.34
CA TRP A 134 9.27 6.69 -13.23
C TRP A 134 8.66 8.04 -13.60
N ASP A 135 9.51 9.02 -13.69
CA ASP A 135 9.20 10.35 -14.17
C ASP A 135 9.94 10.53 -15.48
N SER A 136 9.25 11.00 -16.50
CA SER A 136 9.87 11.36 -17.78
C SER A 136 10.62 12.68 -17.61
N ASP A 137 11.61 12.90 -18.47
CA ASP A 137 12.13 14.25 -18.70
C ASP A 137 10.97 15.11 -19.19
N MET A 138 10.37 15.85 -18.26
CA MET A 138 9.21 16.69 -18.54
C MET A 138 9.64 17.96 -19.28
N ASN A 139 10.25 17.78 -20.45
CA ASN A 139 10.43 18.84 -21.43
C ASN A 139 9.08 19.24 -22.06
N ILE A 140 8.11 19.55 -21.19
CA ILE A 140 6.79 19.98 -21.63
C ILE A 140 6.94 21.43 -22.16
N PRO A 141 6.76 21.64 -23.46
CA PRO A 141 6.83 22.98 -24.03
C PRO A 141 5.62 23.80 -23.57
N TYR A 142 5.88 25.02 -23.14
CA TYR A 142 4.84 26.00 -22.85
C TYR A 142 5.21 27.36 -23.42
N LYS A 143 4.25 28.26 -23.51
CA LYS A 143 4.45 29.65 -23.97
C LYS A 143 3.88 30.62 -22.95
N GLN A 144 4.57 31.72 -22.74
CA GLN A 144 4.10 32.84 -21.90
C GLN A 144 2.93 33.60 -22.56
N GLY A 145 2.62 33.33 -23.83
CA GLY A 145 1.54 33.91 -24.60
C GLY A 145 1.51 33.38 -26.02
N PRO A 146 0.45 33.67 -26.81
CA PRO A 146 0.35 33.21 -28.17
C PRO A 146 1.47 33.81 -29.03
N ASN A 147 2.02 32.99 -29.93
CA ASN A 147 3.11 33.37 -30.85
C ASN A 147 4.46 33.73 -30.21
N LEU A 148 4.67 33.44 -28.92
CA LEU A 148 5.97 33.54 -28.28
C LEU A 148 6.79 32.25 -28.47
N ALA A 149 8.07 32.32 -28.16
CA ALA A 149 8.94 31.15 -28.21
C ALA A 149 8.53 30.11 -27.16
N ASP A 150 8.83 28.84 -27.46
CA ASP A 150 8.64 27.76 -26.51
C ASP A 150 9.66 27.87 -25.36
N GLU A 151 9.16 27.77 -24.14
CA GLU A 151 9.92 27.52 -22.94
C GLU A 151 9.64 26.09 -22.48
N TYR A 152 10.49 25.51 -21.64
CA TYR A 152 10.36 24.14 -21.20
C TYR A 152 10.37 24.02 -19.68
N LEU A 153 9.49 23.18 -19.15
CA LEU A 153 9.59 22.75 -17.75
C LEU A 153 10.73 21.74 -17.67
N GLY A 154 11.84 22.13 -17.06
CA GLY A 154 12.97 21.23 -16.82
C GLY A 154 12.78 20.46 -15.52
N TRP A 155 12.46 19.19 -15.59
CA TRP A 155 12.47 18.26 -14.45
C TRP A 155 13.45 17.15 -14.80
N VAL A 156 14.11 16.59 -13.79
CA VAL A 156 15.03 15.50 -13.98
C VAL A 156 14.20 14.21 -14.09
N ASP A 157 14.38 13.48 -15.17
CA ASP A 157 13.83 12.15 -15.33
C ASP A 157 14.45 11.17 -14.33
N MET A 158 13.64 10.26 -13.81
CA MET A 158 14.05 9.37 -12.74
C MET A 158 13.28 8.05 -12.79
N ALA A 159 13.95 6.96 -12.46
CA ALA A 159 13.30 5.71 -12.10
C ALA A 159 13.52 5.40 -10.61
N GLN A 160 12.50 4.85 -9.99
CA GLN A 160 12.50 4.46 -8.59
C GLN A 160 11.87 3.08 -8.43
N LEU A 161 12.49 2.25 -7.61
CA LEU A 161 11.94 0.99 -7.13
C LEU A 161 11.98 0.99 -5.60
N ALA A 162 10.84 0.80 -4.97
CA ALA A 162 10.74 0.64 -3.52
C ALA A 162 10.10 -0.72 -3.20
N LYS A 163 10.68 -1.42 -2.22
CA LYS A 163 10.17 -2.70 -1.71
C LYS A 163 10.02 -2.60 -0.20
N GLU A 164 8.85 -3.01 0.26
CA GLU A 164 8.49 -3.04 1.67
C GLU A 164 8.01 -4.45 2.03
N ARG A 165 8.51 -4.96 3.12
CA ARG A 165 8.14 -6.27 3.64
C ARG A 165 7.85 -6.17 5.12
N ASP A 166 6.61 -6.52 5.47
CA ASP A 166 6.14 -6.63 6.84
C ASP A 166 5.92 -8.08 7.22
N TYR A 167 6.44 -8.47 8.38
CA TYR A 167 6.19 -9.76 8.96
C TYR A 167 5.76 -9.59 10.41
N TYR A 168 4.61 -10.14 10.75
CA TYR A 168 4.06 -10.11 12.10
C TYR A 168 3.62 -11.49 12.54
N THR A 169 3.96 -11.86 13.77
CA THR A 169 3.41 -13.02 14.43
C THR A 169 2.96 -12.69 15.83
N SER A 170 1.91 -13.34 16.27
CA SER A 170 1.48 -13.31 17.67
C SER A 170 1.05 -14.69 18.13
N VAL A 171 1.33 -14.98 19.39
CA VAL A 171 0.88 -16.20 20.08
C VAL A 171 0.24 -15.78 21.38
N ASN A 172 -1.00 -16.19 21.57
CA ASN A 172 -1.77 -16.00 22.80
C ASN A 172 -2.15 -17.35 23.37
N ALA A 173 -2.04 -17.49 24.68
CA ALA A 173 -2.58 -18.64 25.40
C ALA A 173 -3.13 -18.18 26.75
N TYR A 174 -4.31 -18.65 27.10
CA TYR A 174 -4.90 -18.31 28.38
C TYR A 174 -5.74 -19.46 28.96
N ILE A 175 -5.79 -19.50 30.28
CA ILE A 175 -6.56 -20.44 31.07
C ILE A 175 -7.71 -19.65 31.68
N ASP A 176 -8.91 -20.11 31.43
CA ASP A 176 -10.15 -19.55 31.97
C ASP A 176 -10.79 -20.54 32.94
N PHE A 177 -10.92 -20.13 34.21
CA PHE A 177 -11.57 -20.89 35.23
C PHE A 177 -12.80 -20.14 35.73
N THR A 178 -13.94 -20.82 35.75
CA THR A 178 -15.18 -20.28 36.33
C THR A 178 -15.93 -21.39 37.05
N LYS A 179 -16.23 -21.21 38.34
CA LYS A 179 -16.97 -22.18 39.14
C LYS A 179 -17.90 -21.51 40.14
N SER A 180 -19.12 -22.06 40.24
CA SER A 180 -20.10 -21.63 41.23
C SER A 180 -20.03 -22.51 42.47
N PHE A 181 -19.99 -21.88 43.60
CA PHE A 181 -20.02 -22.52 44.96
C PHE A 181 -21.25 -21.99 45.70
N GLY A 182 -22.35 -22.69 45.61
CA GLY A 182 -23.62 -22.23 46.18
C GLY A 182 -24.07 -20.90 45.55
N LYS A 183 -24.10 -19.82 46.34
CA LYS A 183 -24.48 -18.47 45.89
C LYS A 183 -23.30 -17.64 45.36
N HIS A 184 -22.09 -18.17 45.43
CA HIS A 184 -20.87 -17.45 44.99
C HIS A 184 -20.37 -18.02 43.67
N GLN A 185 -19.96 -17.13 42.77
CA GLN A 185 -19.26 -17.48 41.53
C GLN A 185 -17.85 -16.93 41.59
N VAL A 186 -16.88 -17.77 41.35
CA VAL A 186 -15.47 -17.41 41.27
C VAL A 186 -15.01 -17.58 39.84
N SER A 187 -14.35 -16.55 39.28
CA SER A 187 -13.73 -16.57 37.96
C SER A 187 -12.28 -16.13 38.06
N ALA A 188 -11.39 -16.80 37.37
CA ALA A 188 -9.97 -16.47 37.26
C ALA A 188 -9.50 -16.66 35.83
N LEU A 189 -8.66 -15.72 35.36
CA LEU A 189 -8.03 -15.76 34.05
C LEU A 189 -6.52 -15.57 34.22
N ALA A 190 -5.74 -16.42 33.60
CA ALA A 190 -4.28 -16.25 33.47
C ALA A 190 -3.90 -16.45 32.01
N GLY A 191 -3.01 -15.60 31.49
CA GLY A 191 -2.66 -15.63 30.09
C GLY A 191 -1.21 -15.27 29.81
N PHE A 192 -0.76 -15.68 28.64
CA PHE A 192 0.53 -15.37 28.03
C PHE A 192 0.28 -14.78 26.65
N ASN A 193 1.03 -13.73 26.33
CA ASN A 193 1.08 -13.13 24.99
C ASN A 193 2.53 -12.96 24.57
N GLN A 194 2.81 -13.23 23.31
CA GLN A 194 4.07 -12.91 22.67
C GLN A 194 3.79 -12.39 21.27
N GLU A 195 4.44 -11.29 20.94
CA GLU A 195 4.36 -10.69 19.62
C GLU A 195 5.76 -10.47 19.05
N TYR A 196 5.85 -10.57 17.73
CA TYR A 196 7.05 -10.23 16.98
C TYR A 196 6.63 -9.50 15.72
N ASN A 197 7.28 -8.40 15.43
CA ASN A 197 7.11 -7.63 14.22
C ASN A 197 8.46 -7.32 13.59
N SER A 198 8.56 -7.47 12.27
CA SER A 198 9.73 -7.10 11.48
C SER A 198 9.26 -6.33 10.26
N HIS A 199 9.85 -5.16 10.07
CA HIS A 199 9.64 -4.31 8.92
C HIS A 199 10.96 -4.11 8.19
N ARG A 200 10.92 -4.26 6.87
CA ARG A 200 12.06 -4.00 5.99
C ARG A 200 11.61 -3.15 4.82
N TYR A 201 12.29 -2.05 4.62
CA TYR A 201 12.07 -1.14 3.52
C TYR A 201 13.37 -0.88 2.80
N MET A 202 13.33 -0.94 1.47
CA MET A 202 14.43 -0.57 0.60
C MET A 202 13.89 0.23 -0.58
N ARG A 203 14.52 1.34 -0.89
CA ARG A 203 14.24 2.18 -2.05
C ARG A 203 15.53 2.45 -2.79
N GLY A 204 15.55 2.15 -4.08
CA GLY A 204 16.56 2.57 -5.02
C GLY A 204 15.97 3.56 -6.02
N GLU A 205 16.68 4.63 -6.30
CA GLU A 205 16.30 5.60 -7.33
C GLU A 205 17.54 6.01 -8.14
N ARG A 206 17.33 6.35 -9.41
CA ARG A 206 18.38 6.81 -10.30
C ARG A 206 17.82 7.77 -11.33
N GLU A 207 18.57 8.84 -11.54
CA GLU A 207 18.29 9.92 -12.50
C GLU A 207 18.84 9.59 -13.88
N GLU A 208 18.50 10.39 -14.89
CA GLU A 208 18.97 10.30 -16.27
C GLU A 208 18.63 8.96 -16.94
N LEU A 209 17.35 8.77 -17.24
CA LEU A 209 16.85 7.61 -17.97
C LEU A 209 17.40 7.60 -19.41
N ILE A 210 17.86 6.45 -19.89
CA ILE A 210 18.23 6.29 -21.29
C ILE A 210 17.01 6.48 -22.20
N SER A 211 15.84 6.06 -21.74
CA SER A 211 14.58 6.18 -22.47
C SER A 211 13.38 6.11 -21.54
N SER A 212 12.42 6.99 -21.73
CA SER A 212 11.13 6.94 -21.02
C SER A 212 10.27 5.72 -21.41
N SER A 213 10.54 5.10 -22.54
CA SER A 213 9.86 3.86 -22.94
C SER A 213 10.42 2.61 -22.26
N LEU A 214 11.59 2.71 -21.62
CA LEU A 214 12.23 1.64 -20.86
C LEU A 214 12.76 2.20 -19.52
N PRO A 215 11.87 2.64 -18.62
CA PRO A 215 12.26 3.25 -17.36
C PRO A 215 12.78 2.16 -16.41
N SER A 216 14.07 2.16 -16.15
CA SER A 216 14.72 1.18 -15.27
C SER A 216 15.80 1.85 -14.46
N VAL A 217 15.80 1.58 -13.13
CA VAL A 217 16.86 2.01 -12.22
C VAL A 217 18.22 1.47 -12.65
N GLU A 218 18.26 0.27 -13.21
CA GLU A 218 19.50 -0.37 -13.68
C GLU A 218 20.08 0.34 -14.89
N LEU A 219 19.24 0.72 -15.85
CA LEU A 219 19.65 1.32 -17.12
C LEU A 219 19.91 2.83 -17.04
N ALA A 220 19.36 3.52 -16.03
CA ALA A 220 19.60 4.94 -15.84
C ALA A 220 21.10 5.23 -15.61
N THR A 221 21.58 6.40 -16.05
CA THR A 221 23.02 6.76 -16.09
C THR A 221 23.44 7.74 -15.03
N GLY A 222 22.50 8.47 -14.44
CA GLY A 222 22.75 9.50 -13.46
C GLY A 222 23.07 9.00 -12.06
N SER A 223 22.96 9.90 -11.09
CA SER A 223 23.25 9.61 -9.69
C SER A 223 22.28 8.59 -9.08
N ALA A 224 22.81 7.53 -8.49
CA ALA A 224 22.03 6.54 -7.78
C ALA A 224 21.91 6.91 -6.30
N ARG A 225 20.71 6.75 -5.74
CA ARG A 225 20.45 6.87 -4.31
C ARG A 225 19.78 5.59 -3.80
N VAL A 226 20.20 5.14 -2.63
CA VAL A 226 19.59 4.00 -1.94
C VAL A 226 19.23 4.42 -0.54
N ARG A 227 18.03 4.05 -0.12
CA ARG A 227 17.56 4.21 1.25
C ARG A 227 17.13 2.85 1.78
N GLU A 228 17.49 2.56 3.01
CA GLU A 228 17.08 1.37 3.73
C GLU A 228 16.55 1.78 5.10
N ASP A 229 15.50 1.11 5.56
CA ASP A 229 14.92 1.29 6.89
C ASP A 229 14.41 -0.06 7.37
N ASN A 230 14.95 -0.51 8.50
CA ASN A 230 14.64 -1.82 9.06
C ASN A 230 14.45 -1.71 10.57
N TYR A 231 13.39 -2.32 11.09
CA TYR A 231 13.17 -2.43 12.54
C TYR A 231 12.52 -3.76 12.91
N GLU A 232 12.79 -4.19 14.14
CA GLU A 232 12.23 -5.41 14.73
C GLU A 232 11.89 -5.15 16.20
N TRP A 233 10.80 -5.71 16.71
CA TRP A 233 10.39 -5.66 18.11
C TRP A 233 9.48 -6.83 18.51
#